data_2505a2e5329cc3814472ee7a67b8a183
#
_entry.id   2505a2e5329cc3814472ee7a67b8a183
#
_cell.length_a   1.000
_cell.length_b   1.000
_cell.length_c   1.000
_cell.angle_alpha   90.00
_cell.angle_beta   90.00
_cell.angle_gamma   90.00
#
_symmetry.space_group_name_H-M   'P 1'
#
loop_
_entity.id
_entity.type
_entity.pdbx_description
1 polymer ?
#
loop_
_entity_poly.entity_id
_entity_poly.type
_entity_poly.pdbx_seq_one_letter_code
_entity_poly.pdbx_strand_id
1 'polypeptide(L)' 'MDTIENLIIAIVKPLISQPDALTIKIEDTPEFLEYHLDLDQSDVGRVIGRKGRTLSAIRTIVYSVPTEDKKVRIVIVEK' A
#
# COMPACT_ATOMS: atom_id res chain seq x y z
N MET A 1 2.61 0.41 15.33
CA MET A 1 2.39 0.15 13.90
C MET A 1 2.78 -1.28 13.60
N ASP A 2 2.04 -1.94 12.75
CA ASP A 2 2.37 -3.31 12.43
C ASP A 2 3.50 -3.41 11.38
N THR A 3 4.05 -4.60 11.21
CA THR A 3 5.17 -4.85 10.31
C THR A 3 4.79 -4.56 8.85
N ILE A 4 3.58 -4.93 8.45
CA ILE A 4 3.10 -4.73 7.08
C ILE A 4 2.98 -3.23 6.79
N GLU A 5 2.40 -2.49 7.71
CA GLU A 5 2.24 -1.04 7.56
C GLU A 5 3.60 -0.35 7.42
N ASN A 6 4.54 -0.72 8.29
CA ASN A 6 5.89 -0.17 8.23
C ASN A 6 6.59 -0.50 6.91
N LEU A 7 6.40 -1.72 6.41
CA LEU A 7 6.97 -2.13 5.13
C LEU A 7 6.40 -1.31 3.97
N ILE A 8 5.08 -1.11 3.95
CA ILE A 8 4.42 -0.30 2.92
C ILE A 8 4.98 1.12 2.93
N ILE A 9 5.09 1.71 4.12
CA ILE A 9 5.63 3.07 4.26
C ILE A 9 7.06 3.14 3.72
N ALA A 10 7.89 2.16 4.09
CA ALA A 10 9.30 2.14 3.66
C ALA A 10 9.43 2.06 2.13
N ILE A 11 8.52 1.36 1.47
CA ILE A 11 8.55 1.22 0.01
C ILE A 11 7.95 2.44 -0.68
N VAL A 12 6.84 2.95 -0.17
CA VAL A 12 6.04 3.98 -0.85
C VAL A 12 6.63 5.37 -0.67
N LYS A 13 7.10 5.71 0.54
CA LYS A 13 7.61 7.07 0.81
C LYS A 13 8.68 7.54 -0.19
N PRO A 14 9.68 6.73 -0.53
CA PRO A 14 10.68 7.17 -1.50
C PRO A 14 10.15 7.44 -2.90
N LEU A 15 8.96 6.94 -3.23
CA LEU A 15 8.38 7.06 -4.56
C LEU A 15 7.53 8.32 -4.74
N ILE A 16 7.13 8.97 -3.65
CA ILE A 16 6.14 10.03 -3.71
C ILE A 16 6.75 11.40 -3.41
N SER A 17 6.13 12.44 -3.97
CA SER A 17 6.58 13.82 -3.78
C SER A 17 5.99 14.48 -2.53
N GLN A 18 4.88 13.94 -2.02
CA GLN A 18 4.20 14.48 -0.84
C GLN A 18 4.11 13.39 0.24
N PRO A 19 5.22 13.01 0.86
CA PRO A 19 5.21 11.90 1.82
C PRO A 19 4.35 12.17 3.05
N ASP A 20 4.20 13.44 3.43
CA ASP A 20 3.36 13.80 4.59
C ASP A 20 1.87 13.62 4.31
N ALA A 21 1.49 13.51 3.04
CA ALA A 21 0.09 13.28 2.67
C ALA A 21 -0.28 11.79 2.70
N LEU A 22 0.70 10.90 2.85
CA LEU A 22 0.45 9.47 2.89
C LEU A 22 -0.21 9.11 4.22
N THR A 23 -1.39 8.50 4.14
CA THR A 23 -2.04 7.88 5.29
C THR A 23 -2.45 6.47 4.91
N ILE A 24 -2.43 5.57 5.88
CA ILE A 24 -2.82 4.18 5.69
C ILE A 24 -3.98 3.89 6.63
N LYS A 25 -5.11 3.50 6.05
CA LYS A 25 -6.27 3.06 6.82
C LYS A 25 -6.38 1.56 6.68
N ILE A 26 -6.46 0.86 7.81
CA ILE A 26 -6.55 -0.59 7.83
C ILE A 26 -8.01 -0.99 8.00
N GLU A 27 -8.51 -1.84 7.11
CA GLU A 27 -9.85 -2.39 7.21
C GLU A 27 -9.78 -3.91 7.34
N ASP A 28 -10.44 -4.43 8.37
CA ASP A 28 -10.47 -5.84 8.68
C ASP A 28 -11.77 -6.43 8.14
N THR A 29 -11.66 -7.19 7.04
CA THR A 29 -12.81 -7.88 6.46
C THR A 29 -12.74 -9.37 6.80
N PRO A 30 -13.80 -10.15 6.56
CA PRO A 30 -13.76 -11.58 6.87
C PRO A 30 -12.64 -12.35 6.21
N GLU A 31 -12.24 -11.98 4.99
CA GLU A 31 -11.22 -12.70 4.23
C GLU A 31 -9.89 -11.98 4.14
N PHE A 32 -9.89 -10.65 4.26
CA PHE A 32 -8.71 -9.84 4.00
C PHE A 32 -8.46 -8.83 5.12
N LEU A 33 -7.19 -8.53 5.32
CA LEU A 33 -6.77 -7.35 6.05
C LEU A 33 -6.34 -6.34 4.98
N GLU A 34 -7.16 -5.31 4.79
CA GLU A 34 -6.97 -4.35 3.70
C GLU A 34 -6.24 -3.11 4.18
N TYR A 35 -5.18 -2.75 3.47
CA TYR A 35 -4.42 -1.53 3.73
C TYR A 35 -4.75 -0.53 2.63
N HIS A 36 -5.52 0.48 2.98
CA HIS A 36 -5.96 1.54 2.08
C HIS A 36 -4.98 2.69 2.13
N LEU A 37 -4.27 2.90 1.04
CA LEU A 37 -3.27 3.96 0.93
C LEU A 37 -3.92 5.20 0.35
N ASP A 38 -3.97 6.26 1.14
CA ASP A 38 -4.45 7.57 0.70
C ASP A 38 -3.24 8.45 0.46
N LEU A 39 -3.09 8.91 -0.77
CA LEU A 39 -1.94 9.67 -1.25
C LEU A 39 -2.42 11.01 -1.79
N ASP A 40 -1.47 11.97 -1.88
CA ASP A 40 -1.74 13.13 -2.69
C ASP A 40 -2.03 12.67 -4.12
N GLN A 41 -3.05 13.25 -4.75
CA GLN A 41 -3.50 12.80 -6.07
C GLN A 41 -2.38 12.84 -7.11
N SER A 42 -1.47 13.80 -6.99
CA SER A 42 -0.33 13.91 -7.91
C SER A 42 0.62 12.72 -7.82
N ASP A 43 0.57 11.95 -6.74
CA ASP A 43 1.47 10.81 -6.52
C ASP A 43 0.83 9.46 -6.84
N VAL A 44 -0.48 9.40 -7.04
CA VAL A 44 -1.17 8.15 -7.30
C VAL A 44 -0.59 7.42 -8.51
N GLY A 45 -0.36 8.16 -9.60
CA GLY A 45 0.21 7.57 -10.80
C GLY A 45 1.61 7.01 -10.61
N ARG A 46 2.41 7.63 -9.74
CA ARG A 46 3.78 7.15 -9.44
C ARG A 46 3.76 5.84 -8.70
N VAL A 47 2.82 5.67 -7.78
CA VAL A 47 2.70 4.45 -6.99
C VAL A 47 2.13 3.31 -7.82
N ILE A 48 1.17 3.61 -8.69
CA ILE A 48 0.61 2.61 -9.60
C ILE A 48 1.65 2.21 -10.65
N GLY A 49 2.32 3.20 -11.23
CA GLY A 49 3.33 3.01 -12.26
C GLY A 49 2.72 2.71 -13.62
N ARG A 50 3.60 2.63 -14.62
CA ARG A 50 3.18 2.34 -15.99
C ARG A 50 2.57 0.94 -16.06
N LYS A 51 1.35 0.84 -16.55
CA LYS A 51 0.60 -0.42 -16.66
C LYS A 51 0.46 -1.16 -15.33
N GLY A 52 0.50 -0.43 -14.22
CA GLY A 52 0.36 -1.01 -12.90
C GLY A 52 1.58 -1.75 -12.38
N ARG A 53 2.73 -1.60 -13.03
CA ARG A 53 3.92 -2.41 -12.69
C ARG A 53 4.49 -2.10 -11.31
N THR A 54 4.51 -0.83 -10.93
CA THR A 54 5.03 -0.44 -9.62
C THR A 54 4.16 -1.01 -8.51
N LEU A 55 2.85 -0.83 -8.63
CA LEU A 55 1.92 -1.35 -7.64
C LEU A 55 1.98 -2.88 -7.57
N SER A 56 2.11 -3.54 -8.72
CA SER A 56 2.25 -4.99 -8.77
C SER A 56 3.51 -5.46 -8.04
N ALA A 57 4.63 -4.75 -8.21
CA ALA A 57 5.87 -5.05 -7.51
C ALA A 57 5.73 -4.84 -6.00
N ILE A 58 5.08 -3.75 -5.59
CA ILE A 58 4.82 -3.48 -4.17
C ILE A 58 3.99 -4.62 -3.56
N ARG A 59 2.94 -5.04 -4.25
CA ARG A 59 2.10 -6.15 -3.80
C ARG A 59 2.90 -7.44 -3.65
N THR A 60 3.75 -7.74 -4.61
CA THR A 60 4.58 -8.94 -4.56
C THR A 60 5.45 -8.96 -3.31
N ILE A 61 6.09 -7.84 -2.99
CA ILE A 61 6.95 -7.73 -1.82
C ILE A 61 6.14 -7.88 -0.54
N VAL A 62 5.05 -7.12 -0.44
CA VAL A 62 4.23 -7.10 0.79
C VAL A 62 3.54 -8.44 1.01
N TYR A 63 3.03 -9.06 -0.06
CA TYR A 63 2.31 -10.33 0.05
C TYR A 63 3.25 -11.50 0.36
N SER A 64 4.57 -11.32 0.22
CA SER A 64 5.52 -12.35 0.59
C SER A 64 5.75 -12.45 2.10
N VAL A 65 5.30 -11.44 2.86
CA VAL A 65 5.43 -11.46 4.32
C VAL A 65 4.41 -12.45 4.89
N PRO A 66 4.86 -13.42 5.72
CA PRO A 66 3.92 -14.37 6.31
C PRO A 66 2.90 -13.68 7.19
N THR A 67 1.65 -14.09 7.06
CA THR A 67 0.56 -13.63 7.93
C THR A 67 -0.16 -14.83 8.49
N GLU A 68 -0.63 -14.71 9.75
CA GLU A 68 -1.21 -15.85 10.45
C GLU A 68 -2.65 -16.14 10.12
N ASP A 69 -3.47 -15.08 10.00
CA ASP A 69 -4.92 -15.25 9.95
C ASP A 69 -5.56 -14.90 8.61
N LYS A 70 -5.17 -13.79 8.02
CA LYS A 70 -5.85 -13.25 6.85
C LYS A 70 -4.87 -12.88 5.76
N LYS A 71 -5.36 -12.95 4.54
CA LYS A 71 -4.59 -12.43 3.41
C LYS A 71 -4.56 -10.92 3.46
N VAL A 72 -3.42 -10.35 3.09
CA VAL A 72 -3.23 -8.91 3.01
C VAL A 72 -3.65 -8.42 1.63
N ARG A 73 -4.31 -7.28 1.58
CA ARG A 73 -4.67 -6.63 0.33
C ARG A 73 -4.28 -5.16 0.41
N ILE A 74 -3.65 -4.66 -0.64
CA ILE A 74 -3.31 -3.24 -0.76
C ILE A 74 -4.30 -2.59 -1.73
N VAL A 75 -4.90 -1.49 -1.28
CA VAL A 75 -5.86 -0.72 -2.08
C VAL A 75 -5.37 0.72 -2.15
N ILE A 76 -5.34 1.29 -3.35
CA ILE A 76 -5.04 2.71 -3.53
C ILE A 76 -6.36 3.47 -3.54
N VAL A 77 -6.45 4.47 -2.67
CA VAL A 77 -7.64 5.32 -2.63
C VAL A 77 -7.56 6.29 -3.80
N GLU A 78 -8.53 6.23 -4.69
CA GLU A 78 -8.63 7.15 -5.82
C GLU A 78 -9.78 8.11 -5.56
N LYS A 79 -9.48 9.39 -5.70
CA LYS A 79 -10.45 10.46 -5.45
C LYS A 79 -11.00 11.04 -6.74
#